data_e6bbaae21ee7aab68a9538e99f8f344f
#
_entry.id   e6bbaae21ee7aab68a9538e99f8f344f
#
_cell.length_a   1.000
_cell.length_b   1.000
_cell.length_c   1.000
_cell.angle_alpha   90.00
_cell.angle_beta   90.00
_cell.angle_gamma   90.00
#
_symmetry.space_group_name_H-M   'P 1'
#
loop_
_entity.id
_entity.type
_entity.pdbx_description
1 polymer ?
#
loop_
_entity_poly.entity_id
_entity_poly.type
_entity_poly.pdbx_seq_one_letter_code
_entity_poly.pdbx_strand_id
1 'polypeptide(L)'
;AAINHRFVQELFDGTIENKVLKDYLIQDYHFFDAFLSMLGACVAHADQLESKLRFAKQLGFLEADEDGYFQKAFKELKVSENDYLEVTLHPVTKAFQELMYSAVSSSDYAHLLVMLVIAEGLYLDWGSKDLALPEAYIHSEWINLHRGPFFAEWVQFLVDELNRVGKGLEDLTELQERWNQAVALELAFFDIGYDA
;
A
#
# COMPACT_ATOMS: atom_id res chain seq x y z
N ALA A 1 -4.93 11.30 -11.06
CA ALA A 1 -4.33 10.42 -12.06
C ALA A 1 -4.40 8.96 -11.60
N ALA A 2 -3.81 8.59 -10.46
CA ALA A 2 -3.70 7.21 -9.98
C ALA A 2 -5.05 6.47 -9.88
N ILE A 3 -6.07 7.08 -9.30
CA ILE A 3 -7.42 6.48 -9.13
C ILE A 3 -8.05 6.04 -10.47
N ASN A 4 -7.70 6.71 -11.56
CA ASN A 4 -8.19 6.41 -12.91
C ASN A 4 -7.09 5.85 -13.81
N HIS A 5 -6.06 5.27 -13.21
CA HIS A 5 -4.97 4.66 -13.95
C HIS A 5 -5.47 3.48 -14.79
N ARG A 6 -4.77 3.20 -15.89
CA ARG A 6 -5.04 2.06 -16.77
C ARG A 6 -5.09 0.75 -15.99
N PHE A 7 -4.15 0.53 -15.06
CA PHE A 7 -4.10 -0.64 -14.19
C PHE A 7 -5.43 -0.85 -13.45
N VAL A 8 -5.95 0.20 -12.81
CA VAL A 8 -7.21 0.14 -12.05
C VAL A 8 -8.39 -0.18 -12.97
N GLN A 9 -8.44 0.43 -14.16
CA GLN A 9 -9.51 0.19 -15.12
C GLN A 9 -9.50 -1.26 -15.61
N GLU A 10 -8.35 -1.75 -16.07
CA GLU A 10 -8.19 -3.11 -16.57
C GLU A 10 -8.42 -4.17 -15.48
N LEU A 11 -8.06 -3.85 -14.22
CA LEU A 11 -8.32 -4.71 -13.07
C LEU A 11 -9.83 -4.89 -12.83
N PHE A 12 -10.61 -3.79 -12.82
CA PHE A 12 -12.07 -3.85 -12.65
C PHE A 12 -12.75 -4.49 -13.85
N ASP A 13 -12.29 -4.23 -15.07
CA ASP A 13 -12.85 -4.83 -16.28
C ASP A 13 -12.47 -6.32 -16.43
N GLY A 14 -11.54 -6.82 -15.59
CA GLY A 14 -11.00 -8.17 -15.67
C GLY A 14 -10.16 -8.43 -16.92
N THR A 15 -9.69 -7.37 -17.56
CA THR A 15 -8.93 -7.42 -18.84
C THR A 15 -7.42 -7.24 -18.66
N ILE A 16 -6.96 -6.97 -17.44
CA ILE A 16 -5.53 -6.87 -17.15
C ILE A 16 -4.81 -8.16 -17.55
N GLU A 17 -3.72 -8.04 -18.29
CA GLU A 17 -2.92 -9.18 -18.69
C GLU A 17 -2.26 -9.84 -17.49
N ASN A 18 -2.25 -11.18 -17.44
CA ASN A 18 -1.62 -11.93 -16.35
C ASN A 18 -0.14 -11.57 -16.15
N LYS A 19 0.57 -11.19 -17.23
CA LYS A 19 1.95 -10.73 -17.13
C LYS A 19 2.04 -9.40 -16.35
N VAL A 20 1.18 -8.45 -16.69
CA VAL A 20 1.14 -7.13 -16.02
C VAL A 20 0.84 -7.28 -14.54
N LEU A 21 -0.21 -8.05 -14.21
CA LEU A 21 -0.58 -8.30 -12.81
C LEU A 21 0.50 -9.06 -12.06
N LYS A 22 1.12 -10.07 -12.68
CA LYS A 22 2.23 -10.83 -12.09
C LYS A 22 3.39 -9.91 -11.75
N ASP A 23 3.85 -9.10 -12.70
CA ASP A 23 5.01 -8.24 -12.54
C ASP A 23 4.73 -7.16 -11.47
N TYR A 24 3.52 -6.60 -11.44
CA TYR A 24 3.06 -5.71 -10.38
C TYR A 24 3.10 -6.39 -9.01
N LEU A 25 2.44 -7.54 -8.84
CA LEU A 25 2.34 -8.22 -7.54
C LEU A 25 3.69 -8.69 -6.99
N ILE A 26 4.63 -9.07 -7.85
CA ILE A 26 5.99 -9.41 -7.42
C ILE A 26 6.68 -8.18 -6.81
N GLN A 27 6.56 -7.03 -7.43
CA GLN A 27 7.13 -5.79 -6.91
C GLN A 27 6.39 -5.30 -5.65
N ASP A 28 5.10 -5.49 -5.62
CA ASP A 28 4.23 -5.13 -4.50
C ASP A 28 4.50 -5.99 -3.24
N TYR A 29 4.85 -7.25 -3.41
CA TYR A 29 5.29 -8.10 -2.31
C TYR A 29 6.54 -7.54 -1.60
N HIS A 30 7.44 -6.90 -2.35
CA HIS A 30 8.59 -6.20 -1.77
C HIS A 30 8.22 -4.84 -1.17
N PHE A 31 7.23 -4.13 -1.72
CA PHE A 31 6.65 -2.96 -1.08
C PHE A 31 6.03 -3.35 0.26
N PHE A 32 5.29 -4.45 0.31
CA PHE A 32 4.63 -4.97 1.51
C PHE A 32 5.61 -5.23 2.67
N ASP A 33 6.81 -5.74 2.42
CA ASP A 33 7.86 -5.91 3.44
C ASP A 33 8.23 -4.58 4.11
N ALA A 34 8.49 -3.53 3.33
CA ALA A 34 8.78 -2.20 3.86
C ALA A 34 7.56 -1.58 4.57
N PHE A 35 6.35 -1.83 4.06
CA PHE A 35 5.10 -1.37 4.65
C PHE A 35 4.88 -1.97 6.05
N LEU A 36 5.12 -3.26 6.24
CA LEU A 36 5.09 -3.90 7.56
C LEU A 36 6.08 -3.26 8.53
N SER A 37 7.27 -2.89 8.04
CA SER A 37 8.28 -2.17 8.84
C SER A 37 7.77 -0.80 9.30
N MET A 38 7.05 -0.06 8.44
CA MET A 38 6.41 1.21 8.83
C MET A 38 5.34 1.03 9.89
N LEU A 39 4.47 0.02 9.76
CA LEU A 39 3.45 -0.27 10.78
C LEU A 39 4.08 -0.63 12.12
N GLY A 40 5.16 -1.43 12.10
CA GLY A 40 5.94 -1.74 13.31
C GLY A 40 6.55 -0.48 13.95
N ALA A 41 7.06 0.45 13.14
CA ALA A 41 7.54 1.74 13.62
C ALA A 41 6.41 2.60 14.22
N CYS A 42 5.20 2.57 13.64
CA CYS A 42 4.04 3.24 14.24
C CYS A 42 3.68 2.65 15.61
N VAL A 43 3.75 1.33 15.79
CA VAL A 43 3.57 0.71 17.13
C VAL A 43 4.62 1.23 18.13
N ALA A 44 5.86 1.42 17.68
CA ALA A 44 6.93 1.91 18.54
C ALA A 44 6.78 3.41 18.89
N HIS A 45 6.43 4.24 17.94
CA HIS A 45 6.52 5.70 18.02
C HIS A 45 5.19 6.44 18.26
N ALA A 46 4.03 5.79 18.09
CA ALA A 46 2.76 6.41 18.47
C ALA A 46 2.77 6.87 19.92
N ASP A 47 2.23 8.04 20.19
CA ASP A 47 2.22 8.68 21.50
C ASP A 47 1.07 8.19 22.42
N GLN A 48 0.07 7.52 21.84
CA GLN A 48 -1.09 7.00 22.55
C GLN A 48 -1.14 5.47 22.50
N LEU A 49 -1.50 4.85 23.63
CA LEU A 49 -1.63 3.38 23.71
C LEU A 49 -2.72 2.85 22.76
N GLU A 50 -3.82 3.59 22.62
CA GLU A 50 -4.92 3.23 21.71
C GLU A 50 -4.44 3.13 20.27
N SER A 51 -3.65 4.10 19.80
CA SER A 51 -3.05 4.10 18.47
C SER A 51 -2.10 2.92 18.29
N LYS A 52 -1.24 2.64 19.27
CA LYS A 52 -0.35 1.46 19.26
C LYS A 52 -1.12 0.14 19.09
N LEU A 53 -2.20 -0.02 19.84
CA LEU A 53 -3.04 -1.22 19.76
C LEU A 53 -3.74 -1.33 18.39
N ARG A 54 -4.14 -0.21 17.81
CA ARG A 54 -4.77 -0.19 16.48
C ARG A 54 -3.79 -0.63 15.38
N PHE A 55 -2.53 -0.14 15.43
CA PHE A 55 -1.48 -0.58 14.51
C PHE A 55 -1.11 -2.06 14.70
N ALA A 56 -0.99 -2.52 15.96
CA ALA A 56 -0.70 -3.93 16.25
C ALA A 56 -1.81 -4.86 15.74
N LYS A 57 -3.08 -4.44 15.84
CA LYS A 57 -4.22 -5.16 15.26
C LYS A 57 -4.12 -5.23 13.74
N GLN A 58 -3.74 -4.13 13.08
CA GLN A 58 -3.56 -4.09 11.62
C GLN A 58 -2.48 -5.05 11.15
N LEU A 59 -1.33 -5.12 11.83
CA LEU A 59 -0.27 -6.09 11.51
C LEU A 59 -0.79 -7.53 11.52
N GLY A 60 -1.58 -7.92 12.53
CA GLY A 60 -2.17 -9.26 12.58
C GLY A 60 -3.21 -9.52 11.48
N PHE A 61 -3.86 -8.46 10.99
CA PHE A 61 -4.81 -8.58 9.88
C PHE A 61 -4.08 -8.82 8.54
N LEU A 62 -3.01 -8.07 8.30
CA LEU A 62 -2.21 -8.18 7.08
C LEU A 62 -1.55 -9.57 6.95
N GLU A 63 -1.10 -10.16 8.04
CA GLU A 63 -0.54 -11.52 8.05
C GLU A 63 -1.58 -12.55 7.58
N ALA A 64 -2.82 -12.43 8.03
CA ALA A 64 -3.85 -13.41 7.71
C ALA A 64 -4.44 -13.23 6.30
N ASP A 65 -4.76 -12.00 5.91
CA ASP A 65 -5.56 -11.72 4.72
C ASP A 65 -4.70 -11.33 3.51
N GLU A 66 -3.81 -10.38 3.64
CA GLU A 66 -3.07 -9.86 2.50
C GLU A 66 -1.93 -10.79 2.07
N ASP A 67 -1.14 -11.31 3.00
CA ASP A 67 -0.16 -12.36 2.66
C ASP A 67 -0.86 -13.60 2.09
N GLY A 68 -2.01 -13.96 2.63
CA GLY A 68 -2.84 -15.05 2.12
C GLY A 68 -3.28 -14.83 0.66
N TYR A 69 -3.55 -13.58 0.27
CA TYR A 69 -3.83 -13.24 -1.12
C TYR A 69 -2.59 -13.44 -2.01
N PHE A 70 -1.43 -12.90 -1.62
CA PHE A 70 -0.20 -13.05 -2.39
C PHE A 70 0.11 -14.51 -2.68
N GLN A 71 0.04 -15.38 -1.68
CA GLN A 71 0.33 -16.81 -1.83
C GLN A 71 -0.61 -17.49 -2.84
N LYS A 72 -1.91 -17.17 -2.81
CA LYS A 72 -2.89 -17.70 -3.73
C LYS A 72 -2.73 -17.14 -5.15
N ALA A 73 -2.50 -15.84 -5.27
CA ALA A 73 -2.30 -15.16 -6.56
C ALA A 73 -1.03 -15.66 -7.25
N PHE A 74 0.08 -15.80 -6.52
CA PHE A 74 1.33 -16.35 -7.05
C PHE A 74 1.14 -17.77 -7.56
N LYS A 75 0.41 -18.62 -6.83
CA LYS A 75 0.10 -19.96 -7.28
C LYS A 75 -0.71 -19.98 -8.58
N GLU A 76 -1.74 -19.13 -8.70
CA GLU A 76 -2.59 -19.03 -9.89
C GLU A 76 -1.82 -18.49 -11.08
N LEU A 77 -0.98 -17.48 -10.87
CA LEU A 77 -0.12 -16.86 -11.88
C LEU A 77 1.15 -17.67 -12.17
N LYS A 78 1.34 -18.82 -11.51
CA LYS A 78 2.51 -19.71 -11.65
C LYS A 78 3.84 -19.02 -11.34
N VAL A 79 3.83 -18.17 -10.33
CA VAL A 79 5.02 -17.52 -9.78
C VAL A 79 5.67 -18.48 -8.79
N SER A 80 6.94 -18.80 -8.96
CA SER A 80 7.72 -19.59 -8.00
C SER A 80 8.33 -18.70 -6.90
N GLU A 81 8.76 -19.29 -5.78
CA GLU A 81 9.48 -18.57 -4.75
C GLU A 81 10.69 -17.81 -5.30
N ASN A 82 11.46 -18.44 -6.19
CA ASN A 82 12.62 -17.78 -6.80
C ASN A 82 12.22 -16.56 -7.63
N ASP A 83 11.06 -16.58 -8.30
CA ASP A 83 10.60 -15.47 -9.12
C ASP A 83 10.35 -14.19 -8.30
N TYR A 84 9.90 -14.31 -7.05
CA TYR A 84 9.67 -13.12 -6.22
C TYR A 84 10.77 -12.87 -5.18
N LEU A 85 11.49 -13.88 -4.71
CA LEU A 85 12.59 -13.65 -3.74
C LEU A 85 13.88 -13.15 -4.40
N GLU A 86 14.17 -13.60 -5.64
CA GLU A 86 15.41 -13.25 -6.35
C GLU A 86 15.19 -12.20 -7.44
N VAL A 87 14.02 -11.56 -7.50
CA VAL A 87 13.72 -10.55 -8.52
C VAL A 87 14.63 -9.33 -8.40
N THR A 88 15.01 -8.78 -9.54
CA THR A 88 15.59 -7.44 -9.56
C THR A 88 14.49 -6.42 -9.32
N LEU A 89 14.57 -5.70 -8.21
CA LEU A 89 13.59 -4.67 -7.89
C LEU A 89 13.58 -3.56 -8.94
N HIS A 90 12.40 -3.19 -9.36
CA HIS A 90 12.19 -2.05 -10.23
C HIS A 90 12.70 -0.75 -9.57
N PRO A 91 13.24 0.23 -10.31
CA PRO A 91 13.72 1.49 -9.73
C PRO A 91 12.67 2.21 -8.89
N VAL A 92 11.39 2.17 -9.29
CA VAL A 92 10.27 2.75 -8.53
C VAL A 92 10.07 2.04 -7.19
N THR A 93 10.11 0.70 -7.18
CA THR A 93 10.00 -0.10 -5.95
C THR A 93 11.13 0.25 -4.97
N LYS A 94 12.37 0.34 -5.47
CA LYS A 94 13.53 0.75 -4.66
C LYS A 94 13.35 2.14 -4.07
N ALA A 95 12.96 3.12 -4.91
CA ALA A 95 12.74 4.49 -4.46
C ALA A 95 11.62 4.56 -3.41
N PHE A 96 10.57 3.76 -3.56
CA PHE A 96 9.49 3.69 -2.59
C PHE A 96 9.95 3.07 -1.26
N GLN A 97 10.68 1.95 -1.30
CA GLN A 97 11.27 1.35 -0.11
C GLN A 97 12.22 2.33 0.60
N GLU A 98 13.08 3.03 -0.14
CA GLU A 98 13.99 4.05 0.41
C GLU A 98 13.21 5.16 1.12
N LEU A 99 12.10 5.64 0.53
CA LEU A 99 11.24 6.64 1.14
C LEU A 99 10.58 6.12 2.43
N MET A 100 10.06 4.88 2.41
CA MET A 100 9.47 4.22 3.59
C MET A 100 10.51 4.01 4.70
N TYR A 101 11.68 3.45 4.39
CA TYR A 101 12.72 3.25 5.39
C TYR A 101 13.31 4.56 5.93
N SER A 102 13.32 5.63 5.13
CA SER A 102 13.68 6.96 5.61
C SER A 102 12.69 7.46 6.68
N ALA A 103 11.39 7.17 6.50
CA ALA A 103 10.38 7.48 7.50
C ALA A 103 10.56 6.64 8.78
N VAL A 104 10.83 5.34 8.64
CA VAL A 104 11.15 4.46 9.78
C VAL A 104 12.37 4.96 10.54
N SER A 105 13.43 5.32 9.84
CA SER A 105 14.70 5.77 10.44
C SER A 105 14.60 7.13 11.11
N SER A 106 13.69 8.00 10.66
CA SER A 106 13.46 9.31 11.29
C SER A 106 12.86 9.18 12.69
N SER A 107 12.21 8.07 13.00
CA SER A 107 11.44 7.85 14.23
C SER A 107 10.36 8.93 14.46
N ASP A 108 9.98 9.65 13.42
CA ASP A 108 8.96 10.69 13.46
C ASP A 108 7.60 10.11 13.07
N TYR A 109 6.69 10.14 14.03
CA TYR A 109 5.37 9.55 13.87
C TYR A 109 4.53 10.23 12.78
N ALA A 110 4.66 11.55 12.60
CA ALA A 110 3.94 12.27 11.55
C ALA A 110 4.42 11.87 10.15
N HIS A 111 5.72 11.65 9.97
CA HIS A 111 6.29 11.16 8.70
C HIS A 111 5.82 9.75 8.35
N LEU A 112 5.70 8.86 9.34
CA LEU A 112 5.14 7.52 9.16
C LEU A 112 3.66 7.60 8.75
N LEU A 113 2.87 8.44 9.43
CA LEU A 113 1.45 8.61 9.14
C LEU A 113 1.20 9.17 7.73
N VAL A 114 2.00 10.13 7.27
CA VAL A 114 1.88 10.66 5.89
C VAL A 114 2.01 9.55 4.87
N MET A 115 3.00 8.66 5.02
CA MET A 115 3.21 7.55 4.10
C MET A 115 2.01 6.59 4.10
N LEU A 116 1.53 6.22 5.29
CA LEU A 116 0.40 5.30 5.44
C LEU A 116 -0.91 5.89 4.90
N VAL A 117 -1.18 7.18 5.16
CA VAL A 117 -2.39 7.84 4.64
C VAL A 117 -2.40 7.85 3.12
N ILE A 118 -1.25 8.00 2.47
CA ILE A 118 -1.18 8.00 1.00
C ILE A 118 -1.37 6.58 0.47
N ALA A 119 -0.59 5.62 0.95
CA ALA A 119 -0.66 4.24 0.49
C ALA A 119 -2.09 3.68 0.63
N GLU A 120 -2.65 3.76 1.83
CA GLU A 120 -3.96 3.17 2.12
C GLU A 120 -5.13 4.01 1.58
N GLY A 121 -5.01 5.34 1.65
CA GLY A 121 -6.06 6.25 1.18
C GLY A 121 -6.27 6.18 -0.32
N LEU A 122 -5.19 6.11 -1.10
CA LEU A 122 -5.27 5.96 -2.55
C LEU A 122 -5.90 4.62 -2.94
N TYR A 123 -5.57 3.56 -2.21
CA TYR A 123 -6.15 2.24 -2.44
C TYR A 123 -7.63 2.18 -2.04
N LEU A 124 -8.04 2.83 -0.95
CA LEU A 124 -9.45 2.99 -0.61
C LEU A 124 -10.22 3.74 -1.71
N ASP A 125 -9.65 4.81 -2.23
CA ASP A 125 -10.29 5.66 -3.25
C ASP A 125 -10.58 4.87 -4.54
N TRP A 126 -9.62 4.10 -5.05
CA TRP A 126 -9.87 3.32 -6.25
C TRP A 126 -10.64 2.02 -5.96
N GLY A 127 -10.37 1.34 -4.83
CA GLY A 127 -11.03 0.09 -4.45
C GLY A 127 -12.53 0.27 -4.15
N SER A 128 -12.94 1.45 -3.68
CA SER A 128 -14.33 1.78 -3.34
C SER A 128 -15.16 2.26 -4.53
N LYS A 129 -14.65 2.21 -5.76
CA LYS A 129 -15.44 2.56 -6.94
C LYS A 129 -16.71 1.70 -7.01
N ASP A 130 -17.82 2.32 -7.38
CA ASP A 130 -19.11 1.64 -7.62
C ASP A 130 -19.09 0.96 -8.99
N LEU A 131 -18.25 -0.07 -9.11
CA LEU A 131 -18.11 -0.89 -10.29
C LEU A 131 -18.32 -2.37 -9.92
N ALA A 132 -18.79 -3.15 -10.89
CA ALA A 132 -18.91 -4.59 -10.73
C ALA A 132 -17.52 -5.23 -10.50
N LEU A 133 -17.47 -6.26 -9.65
CA LEU A 133 -16.25 -7.03 -9.47
C LEU A 133 -16.07 -8.02 -10.62
N PRO A 134 -14.83 -8.21 -11.08
CA PRO A 134 -14.51 -9.26 -12.04
C PRO A 134 -14.68 -10.65 -11.44
N GLU A 135 -14.86 -11.67 -12.29
CA GLU A 135 -15.08 -13.06 -11.84
C GLU A 135 -13.79 -13.70 -11.31
N ALA A 136 -12.62 -13.35 -11.87
CA ALA A 136 -11.36 -13.95 -11.49
C ALA A 136 -10.95 -13.55 -10.06
N TYR A 137 -10.62 -14.56 -9.22
CA TYR A 137 -10.21 -14.37 -7.83
C TYR A 137 -9.05 -13.39 -7.70
N ILE A 138 -8.02 -13.52 -8.53
CA ILE A 138 -6.82 -12.68 -8.47
C ILE A 138 -7.10 -11.19 -8.74
N HIS A 139 -8.22 -10.87 -9.41
CA HIS A 139 -8.66 -9.49 -9.61
C HIS A 139 -9.63 -9.04 -8.51
N SER A 140 -10.69 -9.82 -8.30
CA SER A 140 -11.76 -9.43 -7.37
C SER A 140 -11.29 -9.36 -5.93
N GLU A 141 -10.40 -10.25 -5.50
CA GLU A 141 -9.91 -10.24 -4.13
C GLU A 141 -8.92 -9.09 -3.88
N TRP A 142 -8.08 -8.74 -4.85
CA TRP A 142 -7.23 -7.56 -4.74
C TRP A 142 -8.05 -6.28 -4.56
N ILE A 143 -9.18 -6.17 -5.26
CA ILE A 143 -10.12 -5.07 -5.07
C ILE A 143 -10.78 -5.15 -3.69
N ASN A 144 -11.19 -6.35 -3.24
CA ASN A 144 -11.89 -6.54 -1.97
C ASN A 144 -11.05 -6.22 -0.74
N LEU A 145 -9.74 -6.49 -0.79
CA LEU A 145 -8.81 -6.11 0.29
C LEU A 145 -8.78 -4.60 0.55
N HIS A 146 -9.03 -3.79 -0.48
CA HIS A 146 -8.90 -2.34 -0.43
C HIS A 146 -10.24 -1.60 -0.44
N ARG A 147 -11.29 -2.24 0.08
CA ARG A 147 -12.65 -1.65 0.13
C ARG A 147 -13.45 -2.14 1.34
N GLY A 148 -14.63 -1.59 1.48
CA GLY A 148 -15.58 -2.00 2.52
C GLY A 148 -15.37 -1.29 3.86
N PRO A 149 -16.27 -1.53 4.84
CA PRO A 149 -16.29 -0.77 6.08
C PRO A 149 -15.01 -0.89 6.91
N PHE A 150 -14.44 -2.09 6.98
CA PHE A 150 -13.24 -2.34 7.78
C PHE A 150 -12.03 -1.53 7.26
N PHE A 151 -11.80 -1.56 5.94
CA PHE A 151 -10.70 -0.82 5.33
C PHE A 151 -10.94 0.69 5.39
N ALA A 152 -12.17 1.13 5.18
CA ALA A 152 -12.55 2.54 5.32
C ALA A 152 -12.34 3.07 6.75
N GLU A 153 -12.69 2.29 7.79
CA GLU A 153 -12.43 2.65 9.19
C GLU A 153 -10.92 2.70 9.50
N TRP A 154 -10.15 1.83 8.89
CA TRP A 154 -8.69 1.86 9.02
C TRP A 154 -8.09 3.13 8.42
N VAL A 155 -8.45 3.46 7.19
CA VAL A 155 -7.98 4.69 6.53
C VAL A 155 -8.45 5.94 7.27
N GLN A 156 -9.70 5.97 7.75
CA GLN A 156 -10.19 7.09 8.54
C GLN A 156 -9.38 7.28 9.83
N PHE A 157 -9.04 6.17 10.52
CA PHE A 157 -8.16 6.25 11.69
C PHE A 157 -6.79 6.88 11.35
N LEU A 158 -6.16 6.50 10.23
CA LEU A 158 -4.89 7.07 9.81
C LEU A 158 -5.01 8.58 9.54
N VAL A 159 -6.08 9.00 8.87
CA VAL A 159 -6.37 10.42 8.59
C VAL A 159 -6.59 11.21 9.89
N ASP A 160 -7.35 10.64 10.83
CA ASP A 160 -7.63 11.29 12.11
C ASP A 160 -6.35 11.43 12.95
N GLU A 161 -5.49 10.40 12.96
CA GLU A 161 -4.19 10.45 13.64
C GLU A 161 -3.26 11.49 13.02
N LEU A 162 -3.13 11.51 11.68
CA LEU A 162 -2.32 12.51 11.00
C LEU A 162 -2.82 13.93 11.28
N ASN A 163 -4.13 14.14 11.25
CA ASN A 163 -4.73 15.44 11.59
C ASN A 163 -4.50 15.80 13.06
N ARG A 164 -4.55 14.85 13.99
CA ARG A 164 -4.29 15.06 15.40
C ARG A 164 -2.85 15.50 15.66
N VAL A 165 -1.92 14.74 15.11
CA VAL A 165 -0.48 15.01 15.28
C VAL A 165 -0.07 16.29 14.56
N GLY A 166 -0.55 16.49 13.33
CA GLY A 166 -0.22 17.64 12.50
C GLY A 166 -0.64 18.99 13.11
N LYS A 167 -1.69 19.02 13.94
CA LYS A 167 -2.11 20.25 14.65
C LYS A 167 -1.05 20.82 15.58
N GLY A 168 -0.12 20.00 16.05
CA GLY A 168 0.96 20.42 16.93
C GLY A 168 2.23 20.88 16.21
N LEU A 169 2.29 20.77 14.89
CA LEU A 169 3.47 21.10 14.09
C LEU A 169 3.38 22.53 13.58
N GLU A 170 4.47 23.28 13.77
CA GLU A 170 4.59 24.67 13.30
C GLU A 170 4.94 24.74 11.80
N ASP A 171 5.69 23.77 11.31
CA ASP A 171 6.12 23.67 9.92
C ASP A 171 5.72 22.30 9.32
N LEU A 172 5.06 22.31 8.19
CA LEU A 172 4.60 21.14 7.47
C LEU A 172 5.36 20.91 6.15
N THR A 173 6.41 21.68 5.91
CA THR A 173 7.13 21.65 4.61
C THR A 173 7.68 20.25 4.30
N GLU A 174 8.39 19.63 5.24
CA GLU A 174 8.94 18.28 5.02
C GLU A 174 7.85 17.21 4.87
N LEU A 175 6.75 17.34 5.61
CA LEU A 175 5.60 16.42 5.45
C LEU A 175 4.96 16.58 4.06
N GLN A 176 4.83 17.81 3.58
CA GLN A 176 4.28 18.08 2.25
C GLN A 176 5.20 17.57 1.14
N GLU A 177 6.51 17.70 1.30
CA GLU A 177 7.49 17.16 0.36
C GLU A 177 7.39 15.63 0.30
N ARG A 178 7.32 14.97 1.46
CA ARG A 178 7.13 13.52 1.55
C ARG A 178 5.81 13.08 0.93
N TRP A 179 4.73 13.80 1.20
CA TRP A 179 3.44 13.59 0.56
C TRP A 179 3.54 13.59 -0.96
N ASN A 180 4.16 14.63 -1.52
CA ASN A 180 4.29 14.78 -2.97
C ASN A 180 5.14 13.65 -3.58
N GLN A 181 6.21 13.25 -2.92
CA GLN A 181 7.06 12.14 -3.35
C GLN A 181 6.30 10.81 -3.34
N ALA A 182 5.59 10.51 -2.26
CA ALA A 182 4.83 9.28 -2.14
C ALA A 182 3.71 9.19 -3.20
N VAL A 183 2.94 10.26 -3.42
CA VAL A 183 1.90 10.30 -4.47
C VAL A 183 2.48 10.10 -5.87
N ALA A 184 3.67 10.65 -6.14
CA ALA A 184 4.33 10.44 -7.42
C ALA A 184 4.78 8.99 -7.61
N LEU A 185 5.30 8.36 -6.54
CA LEU A 185 5.72 6.96 -6.56
C LEU A 185 4.53 6.01 -6.68
N GLU A 186 3.39 6.28 -6.02
CA GLU A 186 2.16 5.50 -6.19
C GLU A 186 1.68 5.47 -7.65
N LEU A 187 1.69 6.63 -8.29
CA LEU A 187 1.32 6.71 -9.71
C LEU A 187 2.28 5.89 -10.58
N ALA A 188 3.59 6.04 -10.36
CA ALA A 188 4.61 5.33 -11.12
C ALA A 188 4.60 3.82 -10.83
N PHE A 189 4.15 3.41 -9.65
CA PHE A 189 4.08 2.00 -9.26
C PHE A 189 3.06 1.23 -10.11
N PHE A 190 1.95 1.84 -10.48
CA PHE A 190 0.98 1.22 -11.39
C PHE A 190 1.50 1.00 -12.81
N ASP A 191 2.54 1.74 -13.23
CA ASP A 191 3.15 1.56 -14.55
C ASP A 191 4.11 0.37 -14.63
N ILE A 192 4.62 -0.14 -13.49
CA ILE A 192 5.66 -1.18 -13.42
C ILE A 192 5.35 -2.40 -14.30
N GLY A 193 4.12 -2.90 -14.24
CA GLY A 193 3.72 -4.07 -15.04
C GLY A 193 3.67 -3.81 -16.56
N TYR A 194 3.69 -2.55 -16.97
CA TYR A 194 3.61 -2.14 -18.37
C TYR A 194 4.97 -1.73 -18.97
N ASP A 195 5.99 -1.55 -18.12
CA ASP A 195 7.32 -1.07 -18.53
C ASP A 195 8.24 -2.18 -19.08
N ALA A 196 7.75 -3.41 -19.24
CA ALA A 196 8.53 -4.59 -19.62
C ALA A 196 8.47 -4.93 -21.12
#